data_de59b38d0b54e94d2aa9a0007ddac3d6
#
_entry.id   de59b38d0b54e94d2aa9a0007ddac3d6
#
_cell.length_a   1.000
_cell.length_b   1.000
_cell.length_c   1.000
_cell.angle_alpha   90.00
_cell.angle_beta   90.00
_cell.angle_gamma   90.00
#
_symmetry.space_group_name_H-M   'P 1'
#
loop_
_entity.id
_entity.type
_entity.pdbx_description
1 polymer ?
#
loop_
_entity_poly.entity_id
_entity_poly.type
_entity_poly.pdbx_seq_one_letter_code
_entity_poly.pdbx_strand_id
1 'polypeptide(L)'
;MHRLSHNLKKVAMRSNVKVVFSAPNKLLDLCKLSKPGVRAKHGCEKKHRPKFVDCTDGVVYRIPLSCGRHYVGQTGRCLNDRLREHNNNEPKRSGGYLDLHCRTCGCTPLLDGCVKIGKCRSALTREIVEAEHIDYLGDTCVAMPSIALSEKELVFLRTR
;
A
#
# COMPACT_ATOMS: atom_id res chain seq x y z
N MET A 1 21.37 18.69 -14.72
CA MET A 1 20.96 17.44 -15.38
C MET A 1 21.04 17.44 -16.90
N HIS A 2 20.76 18.53 -17.60
CA HIS A 2 20.80 18.58 -19.07
C HIS A 2 22.17 18.23 -19.73
N ARG A 3 23.28 18.57 -19.09
CA ARG A 3 24.62 18.27 -19.64
C ARG A 3 24.95 16.78 -19.69
N LEU A 4 24.53 16.01 -18.67
CA LEU A 4 24.82 14.57 -18.58
C LEU A 4 24.07 13.77 -19.65
N SER A 5 22.79 14.03 -19.84
CA SER A 5 21.96 13.36 -20.85
C SER A 5 22.40 13.71 -22.27
N HIS A 6 22.84 14.96 -22.49
CA HIS A 6 23.39 15.37 -23.78
C HIS A 6 24.71 14.66 -24.10
N ASN A 7 25.60 14.56 -23.11
CA ASN A 7 26.89 13.91 -23.29
C ASN A 7 26.73 12.37 -23.52
N LEU A 8 25.82 11.73 -22.80
CA LEU A 8 25.49 10.31 -23.01
C LEU A 8 24.95 10.05 -24.42
N LYS A 9 24.05 10.88 -24.93
CA LYS A 9 23.57 10.77 -26.31
C LYS A 9 24.72 10.91 -27.32
N LYS A 10 25.62 11.88 -27.09
CA LYS A 10 26.76 12.15 -27.99
C LYS A 10 27.76 10.98 -28.03
N VAL A 11 28.02 10.34 -26.88
CA VAL A 11 28.87 9.15 -26.81
C VAL A 11 28.19 7.95 -27.49
N ALA A 12 26.92 7.72 -27.21
CA ALA A 12 26.17 6.62 -27.79
C ALA A 12 26.02 6.71 -29.33
N MET A 13 25.88 7.94 -29.86
CA MET A 13 25.86 8.18 -31.32
C MET A 13 27.16 7.76 -32.01
N ARG A 14 28.32 7.87 -31.35
CA ARG A 14 29.60 7.43 -31.91
C ARG A 14 29.66 5.91 -32.09
N SER A 15 28.89 5.15 -31.28
CA SER A 15 28.79 3.70 -31.32
C SER A 15 27.51 3.20 -31.99
N ASN A 16 26.81 4.07 -32.71
CA ASN A 16 25.54 3.78 -33.38
C ASN A 16 24.43 3.21 -32.44
N VAL A 17 24.46 3.62 -31.15
CA VAL A 17 23.48 3.20 -30.15
C VAL A 17 22.46 4.31 -29.93
N LYS A 18 21.17 3.98 -30.08
CA LYS A 18 20.06 4.90 -29.82
C LYS A 18 19.72 4.91 -28.31
N VAL A 19 20.06 5.99 -27.63
CA VAL A 19 19.70 6.20 -26.20
C VAL A 19 18.37 6.94 -26.10
N VAL A 20 17.43 6.33 -25.39
CA VAL A 20 16.13 6.92 -25.06
C VAL A 20 16.04 7.11 -23.55
N PHE A 21 15.83 8.36 -23.12
CA PHE A 21 15.57 8.67 -21.72
C PHE A 21 14.06 8.65 -21.47
N SER A 22 13.63 7.87 -20.50
CA SER A 22 12.25 7.89 -20.02
C SER A 22 12.21 8.33 -18.55
N ALA A 23 11.22 9.13 -18.21
CA ALA A 23 10.94 9.50 -16.83
C ALA A 23 9.73 8.67 -16.35
N PRO A 24 9.74 8.13 -15.11
CA PRO A 24 8.60 7.43 -14.55
C PRO A 24 7.36 8.32 -14.41
N ASN A 25 7.57 9.64 -14.21
CA ASN A 25 6.51 10.64 -14.12
C ASN A 25 6.64 11.61 -15.31
N LYS A 26 5.98 11.31 -16.40
CA LYS A 26 5.93 12.23 -17.56
C LYS A 26 4.97 13.39 -17.26
N LEU A 27 5.33 14.60 -17.66
CA LEU A 27 4.49 15.79 -17.50
C LEU A 27 3.08 15.57 -18.08
N LEU A 28 2.98 14.81 -19.16
CA LEU A 28 1.72 14.46 -19.80
C LEU A 28 0.80 13.62 -18.89
N ASP A 29 1.37 12.78 -18.03
CA ASP A 29 0.61 11.97 -17.07
C ASP A 29 0.16 12.82 -15.87
N LEU A 30 0.99 13.80 -15.46
CA LEU A 30 0.62 14.82 -14.48
C LEU A 30 -0.50 15.73 -15.00
N CYS A 31 -0.44 16.14 -16.27
CA CYS A 31 -1.51 16.93 -16.90
C CYS A 31 -2.82 16.17 -17.07
N LYS A 32 -2.79 14.83 -17.22
CA LYS A 32 -4.00 13.99 -17.21
C LYS A 32 -4.67 13.94 -15.83
N LEU A 33 -3.88 14.03 -14.75
CA LEU A 33 -4.38 14.08 -13.38
C LEU A 33 -5.03 15.42 -13.03
N SER A 34 -4.66 16.51 -13.74
CA SER A 34 -5.20 17.85 -13.48
C SER A 34 -6.43 18.21 -14.33
N LYS A 35 -6.92 17.33 -15.23
CA LYS A 35 -8.17 17.57 -15.96
C LYS A 35 -9.38 17.41 -15.02
N PRO A 36 -10.10 18.50 -14.70
CA PRO A 36 -11.37 18.39 -13.97
C PRO A 36 -12.40 17.73 -14.89
N GLY A 37 -12.74 16.47 -14.66
CA GLY A 37 -13.79 15.82 -15.45
C GLY A 37 -13.77 14.30 -15.50
N VAL A 38 -12.65 13.65 -15.27
CA VAL A 38 -12.62 12.20 -15.08
C VAL A 38 -12.66 11.94 -13.57
N ARG A 39 -13.83 12.08 -12.96
CA ARG A 39 -14.09 11.37 -11.69
C ARG A 39 -13.95 9.90 -12.02
N ALA A 40 -12.76 9.32 -11.73
CA ALA A 40 -12.62 7.89 -11.67
C ALA A 40 -13.80 7.40 -10.81
N LYS A 41 -14.63 6.50 -11.35
CA LYS A 41 -15.71 5.86 -10.60
C LYS A 41 -15.06 5.19 -9.40
N HIS A 42 -15.04 5.87 -8.25
CA HIS A 42 -14.47 5.41 -7.00
C HIS A 42 -15.53 4.58 -6.27
N GLY A 43 -15.93 3.48 -6.85
CA GLY A 43 -16.87 2.57 -6.24
C GLY A 43 -16.59 1.16 -6.75
N CYS A 44 -16.53 0.22 -5.83
CA CYS A 44 -16.52 -1.18 -6.19
C CYS A 44 -17.89 -1.55 -6.75
N GLU A 45 -17.96 -2.05 -7.97
CA GLU A 45 -19.22 -2.50 -8.61
C GLU A 45 -19.71 -3.84 -8.04
N LYS A 46 -18.90 -4.48 -7.19
CA LYS A 46 -19.23 -5.76 -6.58
C LYS A 46 -20.22 -5.60 -5.42
N LYS A 47 -21.22 -6.46 -5.38
CA LYS A 47 -22.08 -6.64 -4.20
C LYS A 47 -21.34 -7.53 -3.18
N HIS A 48 -20.84 -6.92 -2.11
CA HIS A 48 -20.18 -7.68 -1.04
C HIS A 48 -21.20 -8.24 -0.04
N ARG A 49 -21.05 -9.51 0.31
CA ARG A 49 -21.79 -10.19 1.37
C ARG A 49 -20.85 -11.14 2.13
N PRO A 50 -20.45 -10.82 3.39
CA PRO A 50 -20.73 -9.57 4.12
C PRO A 50 -19.96 -8.35 3.56
N LYS A 51 -20.45 -7.14 3.85
CA LYS A 51 -19.75 -5.86 3.64
C LYS A 51 -19.31 -5.35 5.02
N PHE A 52 -18.02 -5.37 5.29
CA PHE A 52 -17.45 -4.92 6.56
C PHE A 52 -17.31 -3.40 6.64
N VAL A 53 -16.80 -2.79 5.56
CA VAL A 53 -16.54 -1.35 5.47
C VAL A 53 -16.90 -0.82 4.09
N ASP A 54 -16.89 0.51 3.91
CA ASP A 54 -17.07 1.11 2.60
C ASP A 54 -15.97 0.71 1.62
N CYS A 55 -16.38 0.30 0.42
CA CYS A 55 -15.48 -0.20 -0.61
C CYS A 55 -14.49 0.86 -1.05
N THR A 56 -13.23 0.49 -1.06
CA THR A 56 -12.15 1.28 -1.61
C THR A 56 -11.01 0.35 -2.03
N ASP A 57 -10.24 0.79 -3.01
CA ASP A 57 -9.07 0.09 -3.55
C ASP A 57 -7.79 0.90 -3.31
N GLY A 58 -6.65 0.24 -3.38
CA GLY A 58 -5.35 0.89 -3.24
C GLY A 58 -5.16 1.54 -1.87
N VAL A 59 -5.34 0.79 -0.78
CA VAL A 59 -5.33 1.34 0.58
C VAL A 59 -4.37 0.61 1.51
N VAL A 60 -3.88 1.35 2.49
CA VAL A 60 -3.32 0.83 3.74
C VAL A 60 -4.41 0.89 4.79
N TYR A 61 -4.56 -0.15 5.59
CA TYR A 61 -5.64 -0.29 6.56
C TYR A 61 -5.14 -0.89 7.88
N ARG A 62 -5.87 -0.62 8.95
CA ARG A 62 -5.64 -1.15 10.28
C ARG A 62 -6.89 -1.88 10.78
N ILE A 63 -6.70 -3.11 11.25
CA ILE A 63 -7.75 -3.93 11.87
C ILE A 63 -7.47 -3.99 13.37
N PRO A 64 -8.38 -3.55 14.25
CA PRO A 64 -8.27 -3.79 15.68
C PRO A 64 -8.54 -5.27 15.99
N LEU A 65 -7.88 -5.80 17.03
CA LEU A 65 -8.03 -7.15 17.51
C LEU A 65 -8.72 -7.13 18.89
N SER A 66 -9.45 -8.19 19.23
CA SER A 66 -10.14 -8.30 20.51
C SER A 66 -9.20 -8.30 21.73
N CYS A 67 -7.91 -8.55 21.54
CA CYS A 67 -6.87 -8.45 22.56
C CYS A 67 -6.31 -7.03 22.76
N GLY A 68 -6.84 -6.01 22.08
CA GLY A 68 -6.36 -4.63 22.13
C GLY A 68 -5.17 -4.31 21.21
N ARG A 69 -4.60 -5.30 20.54
CA ARG A 69 -3.57 -5.09 19.53
C ARG A 69 -4.16 -4.73 18.16
N HIS A 70 -3.29 -4.42 17.19
CA HIS A 70 -3.69 -4.01 15.85
C HIS A 70 -2.93 -4.81 14.80
N TYR A 71 -3.60 -5.05 13.68
CA TYR A 71 -2.95 -5.54 12.47
C TYR A 71 -2.97 -4.42 11.42
N VAL A 72 -1.83 -4.13 10.81
CA VAL A 72 -1.72 -3.22 9.67
C VAL A 72 -1.44 -4.03 8.42
N GLY A 73 -2.09 -3.68 7.33
CA GLY A 73 -1.87 -4.32 6.03
C GLY A 73 -2.20 -3.40 4.87
N GLN A 74 -1.87 -3.83 3.67
CA GLN A 74 -2.15 -3.07 2.47
C GLN A 74 -2.82 -3.94 1.40
N THR A 75 -3.54 -3.30 0.49
CA THR A 75 -4.12 -3.97 -0.67
C THR A 75 -4.23 -3.03 -1.86
N GLY A 76 -3.91 -3.52 -3.06
CA GLY A 76 -4.23 -2.82 -4.32
C GLY A 76 -5.66 -3.09 -4.80
N ARG A 77 -6.31 -4.13 -4.26
CA ARG A 77 -7.66 -4.59 -4.60
C ARG A 77 -8.69 -3.97 -3.66
N CYS A 78 -9.97 -4.29 -3.86
CA CYS A 78 -11.04 -3.87 -2.97
C CYS A 78 -10.78 -4.34 -1.53
N LEU A 79 -10.91 -3.40 -0.57
CA LEU A 79 -10.68 -3.69 0.85
C LEU A 79 -11.61 -4.80 1.39
N ASN A 80 -12.90 -4.81 1.01
CA ASN A 80 -13.81 -5.86 1.45
C ASN A 80 -13.43 -7.25 0.94
N ASP A 81 -12.85 -7.37 -0.26
CA ASP A 81 -12.31 -8.65 -0.75
C ASP A 81 -11.14 -9.10 0.14
N ARG A 82 -10.25 -8.18 0.52
CA ARG A 82 -9.14 -8.49 1.42
C ARG A 82 -9.59 -8.85 2.83
N LEU A 83 -10.56 -8.12 3.39
CA LEU A 83 -11.12 -8.41 4.71
C LEU A 83 -11.84 -9.77 4.72
N ARG A 84 -12.50 -10.14 3.62
CA ARG A 84 -13.12 -11.48 3.49
C ARG A 84 -12.06 -12.58 3.47
N GLU A 85 -10.91 -12.37 2.84
CA GLU A 85 -9.78 -13.31 2.90
C GLU A 85 -9.31 -13.51 4.35
N HIS A 86 -9.24 -12.43 5.14
CA HIS A 86 -8.92 -12.50 6.56
C HIS A 86 -10.02 -13.20 7.39
N ASN A 87 -11.30 -13.03 7.03
CA ASN A 87 -12.43 -13.67 7.72
C ASN A 87 -12.54 -15.15 7.41
N ASN A 88 -12.26 -15.52 6.16
CA ASN A 88 -12.41 -16.90 5.69
C ASN A 88 -11.22 -17.77 6.08
N ASN A 89 -10.63 -17.58 7.25
CA ASN A 89 -9.51 -18.37 7.79
C ASN A 89 -9.64 -19.87 7.50
N GLU A 90 -9.60 -20.24 6.21
CA GLU A 90 -9.33 -21.59 5.80
C GLU A 90 -7.87 -21.89 6.18
N PRO A 91 -7.60 -22.92 7.00
CA PRO A 91 -6.27 -23.21 7.54
C PRO A 91 -5.24 -23.58 6.46
N LYS A 92 -5.55 -23.41 5.18
CA LYS A 92 -4.80 -24.04 4.09
C LYS A 92 -3.89 -23.13 3.27
N ARG A 93 -3.90 -21.77 3.38
CA ARG A 93 -3.12 -20.98 2.40
C ARG A 93 -2.50 -19.63 2.78
N SER A 94 -2.74 -19.07 3.95
CA SER A 94 -2.06 -17.80 4.28
C SER A 94 -1.68 -17.72 5.75
N GLY A 95 -0.63 -18.42 6.13
CA GLY A 95 0.02 -18.24 7.43
C GLY A 95 0.62 -16.85 7.58
N GLY A 96 -0.21 -15.80 7.43
CA GLY A 96 0.20 -14.42 7.68
C GLY A 96 0.24 -14.11 9.17
N TYR A 97 0.92 -13.02 9.53
CA TYR A 97 1.11 -12.58 10.92
C TYR A 97 -0.21 -12.43 11.69
N LEU A 98 -1.29 -11.98 11.04
CA LEU A 98 -2.61 -11.87 11.65
C LEU A 98 -3.14 -13.24 12.10
N ASP A 99 -3.11 -14.21 11.23
CA ASP A 99 -3.61 -15.57 11.51
C ASP A 99 -2.75 -16.26 12.58
N LEU A 100 -1.43 -16.15 12.47
CA LEU A 100 -0.51 -16.68 13.48
C LEU A 100 -0.79 -16.07 14.86
N HIS A 101 -0.93 -14.74 14.94
CA HIS A 101 -1.21 -14.07 16.20
C HIS A 101 -2.56 -14.47 16.77
N CYS A 102 -3.62 -14.51 15.97
CA CYS A 102 -4.96 -14.87 16.43
C CYS A 102 -5.00 -16.29 16.97
N ARG A 103 -4.30 -17.24 16.35
CA ARG A 103 -4.21 -18.63 16.85
C ARG A 103 -3.42 -18.73 18.16
N THR A 104 -2.32 -18.00 18.28
CA THR A 104 -1.46 -18.03 19.47
C THR A 104 -2.11 -17.31 20.66
N CYS A 105 -2.75 -16.16 20.40
CA CYS A 105 -3.37 -15.34 21.42
C CYS A 105 -4.81 -15.75 21.77
N GLY A 106 -5.48 -16.50 20.90
CA GLY A 106 -6.91 -16.82 21.03
C GLY A 106 -7.83 -15.62 20.74
N CYS A 107 -7.32 -14.55 20.13
CA CYS A 107 -8.11 -13.36 19.82
C CYS A 107 -8.71 -13.41 18.40
N THR A 108 -9.63 -12.49 18.12
CA THR A 108 -10.31 -12.38 16.84
C THR A 108 -10.13 -10.98 16.22
N PRO A 109 -10.05 -10.89 14.88
CA PRO A 109 -9.99 -9.60 14.20
C PRO A 109 -11.38 -8.95 14.17
N LEU A 110 -11.46 -7.68 14.52
CA LEU A 110 -12.68 -6.87 14.49
C LEU A 110 -12.80 -6.18 13.13
N LEU A 111 -13.27 -6.93 12.12
CA LEU A 111 -13.23 -6.50 10.71
C LEU A 111 -14.12 -5.28 10.43
N ASP A 112 -15.27 -5.17 11.12
CA ASP A 112 -16.15 -4.01 11.01
C ASP A 112 -15.54 -2.73 11.60
N GLY A 113 -14.55 -2.88 12.50
CA GLY A 113 -13.74 -1.80 13.05
C GLY A 113 -12.52 -1.44 12.20
N CYS A 114 -12.39 -1.96 10.99
CA CYS A 114 -11.26 -1.68 10.12
C CYS A 114 -11.22 -0.22 9.69
N VAL A 115 -10.09 0.43 9.92
CA VAL A 115 -9.86 1.84 9.59
C VAL A 115 -8.90 1.95 8.40
N LYS A 116 -9.25 2.82 7.44
CA LYS A 116 -8.37 3.19 6.33
C LYS A 116 -7.36 4.23 6.79
N ILE A 117 -6.07 3.92 6.68
CA ILE A 117 -4.96 4.80 7.04
C ILE A 117 -4.61 5.74 5.90
N GLY A 118 -4.48 5.19 4.69
CA GLY A 118 -4.11 5.95 3.51
C GLY A 118 -4.61 5.31 2.22
N LYS A 119 -4.83 6.14 1.21
CA LYS A 119 -5.19 5.71 -0.14
C LYS A 119 -4.04 6.03 -1.09
N CYS A 120 -3.41 5.00 -1.64
CA CYS A 120 -2.22 5.12 -2.50
C CYS A 120 -2.35 4.18 -3.70
N ARG A 121 -2.26 4.74 -4.91
CA ARG A 121 -2.32 3.94 -6.16
C ARG A 121 -1.07 3.09 -6.37
N SER A 122 0.09 3.64 -6.06
CA SER A 122 1.38 2.94 -6.17
C SER A 122 1.51 1.84 -5.11
N ALA A 123 1.96 0.66 -5.51
CA ALA A 123 2.27 -0.44 -4.59
C ALA A 123 3.38 -0.03 -3.60
N LEU A 124 4.47 0.52 -4.12
CA LEU A 124 5.60 0.99 -3.31
C LEU A 124 5.17 2.04 -2.26
N THR A 125 4.31 2.99 -2.65
CA THR A 125 3.80 3.99 -1.70
C THR A 125 2.99 3.33 -0.59
N ARG A 126 2.21 2.29 -0.90
CA ARG A 126 1.46 1.55 0.13
C ARG A 126 2.39 0.80 1.07
N GLU A 127 3.45 0.18 0.55
CA GLU A 127 4.46 -0.53 1.35
C GLU A 127 5.19 0.43 2.30
N ILE A 128 5.53 1.65 1.83
CA ILE A 128 6.15 2.68 2.65
C ILE A 128 5.21 3.13 3.77
N VAL A 129 3.94 3.44 3.45
CA VAL A 129 2.95 3.87 4.44
C VAL A 129 2.61 2.75 5.42
N GLU A 130 2.54 1.49 4.97
CA GLU A 130 2.36 0.32 5.82
C GLU A 130 3.51 0.19 6.82
N ALA A 131 4.77 0.24 6.34
CA ALA A 131 5.96 0.10 7.17
C ALA A 131 6.09 1.23 8.20
N GLU A 132 5.84 2.47 7.79
CA GLU A 132 5.82 3.63 8.70
C GLU A 132 4.77 3.46 9.79
N HIS A 133 3.57 3.02 9.44
CA HIS A 133 2.48 2.87 10.41
C HIS A 133 2.68 1.68 11.35
N ILE A 134 3.30 0.58 10.89
CA ILE A 134 3.71 -0.55 11.74
C ILE A 134 4.74 -0.07 12.77
N ASP A 135 5.74 0.70 12.34
CA ASP A 135 6.77 1.26 13.21
C ASP A 135 6.17 2.26 14.23
N TYR A 136 5.22 3.10 13.80
CA TYR A 136 4.51 4.01 14.68
C TYR A 136 3.74 3.28 15.80
N LEU A 137 3.10 2.15 15.49
CA LEU A 137 2.36 1.35 16.48
C LEU A 137 3.28 0.49 17.37
N GLY A 138 4.50 0.19 16.92
CA GLY A 138 5.48 -0.60 17.66
C GLY A 138 4.91 -1.93 18.14
N ASP A 139 5.13 -2.26 19.40
CA ASP A 139 4.74 -3.54 20.03
C ASP A 139 3.22 -3.80 20.03
N THR A 140 2.40 -2.78 19.77
CA THR A 140 0.94 -2.96 19.65
C THR A 140 0.52 -3.48 18.29
N CYS A 141 1.42 -3.48 17.30
CA CYS A 141 1.19 -4.03 15.96
C CYS A 141 1.64 -5.48 15.88
N VAL A 142 0.79 -6.35 15.33
CA VAL A 142 1.12 -7.77 15.14
C VAL A 142 1.68 -8.06 13.74
N ALA A 143 1.65 -7.10 12.84
CA ALA A 143 2.20 -7.22 11.49
C ALA A 143 3.70 -6.94 11.47
N MET A 144 4.38 -7.50 10.47
CA MET A 144 5.75 -7.11 10.11
C MET A 144 5.70 -6.32 8.80
N PRO A 145 6.56 -5.30 8.65
CA PRO A 145 6.56 -4.47 7.46
C PRO A 145 7.02 -5.24 6.23
N SER A 146 6.42 -4.92 5.07
CA SER A 146 6.80 -5.49 3.77
C SER A 146 8.18 -5.02 3.31
N ILE A 147 8.60 -3.83 3.74
CA ILE A 147 9.91 -3.23 3.48
C ILE A 147 10.51 -2.68 4.77
N ALA A 148 11.84 -2.67 4.85
CA ALA A 148 12.54 -2.02 5.95
C ALA A 148 12.78 -0.55 5.64
N LEU A 149 12.44 0.34 6.57
CA LEU A 149 12.74 1.77 6.52
C LEU A 149 13.85 2.08 7.53
N SER A 150 14.80 2.91 7.12
CA SER A 150 15.85 3.42 8.03
C SER A 150 15.25 4.50 8.96
N GLU A 151 15.91 4.73 10.09
CA GLU A 151 15.52 5.82 11.01
C GLU A 151 15.40 7.19 10.32
N LYS A 152 16.30 7.50 9.39
CA LYS A 152 16.29 8.76 8.63
C LYS A 152 15.05 8.89 7.76
N GLU A 153 14.61 7.79 7.14
CA GLU A 153 13.39 7.76 6.32
C GLU A 153 12.15 7.88 7.19
N LEU A 154 12.10 7.21 8.34
CA LEU A 154 11.00 7.33 9.30
C LEU A 154 10.85 8.76 9.84
N VAL A 155 11.97 9.39 10.24
CA VAL A 155 11.96 10.80 10.67
C VAL A 155 11.44 11.70 9.55
N PHE A 156 11.94 11.53 8.31
CA PHE A 156 11.47 12.32 7.16
C PHE A 156 9.97 12.16 6.88
N LEU A 157 9.43 10.95 7.00
CA LEU A 157 8.00 10.70 6.77
C LEU A 157 7.12 11.34 7.85
N ARG A 158 7.59 11.43 9.09
CA ARG A 158 6.85 11.98 10.24
C ARG A 158 6.92 13.50 10.37
N THR A 159 7.86 14.14 9.72
CA THR A 159 8.03 15.61 9.74
C THR A 159 7.23 16.34 8.67
N ARG A 160 6.43 15.64 7.90
CA ARG A 160 5.52 16.19 6.88
C ARG A 160 4.09 16.15 7.38
#